data_8ae46f8184655a9e34e8b7abab5e488e
#
_entry.id   8ae46f8184655a9e34e8b7abab5e488e
#
_cell.length_a   1.000
_cell.length_b   1.000
_cell.length_c   1.000
_cell.angle_alpha   90.00
_cell.angle_beta   90.00
_cell.angle_gamma   90.00
#
_symmetry.space_group_name_H-M   'P 1'
#
loop_
_entity.id
_entity.type
_entity.pdbx_description
1 polymer ?
#
loop_
_entity_poly.entity_id
_entity_poly.type
_entity_poly.pdbx_seq_one_letter_code
_entity_poly.pdbx_strand_id
1 'polypeptide(L)'
;MALLDFKRFDLYRLIQSEGYTDENGDYHPGEAKWEWCCKCDVVPAGRANEITIPDGTISNYSYIIYNLPVGIRKFEYGDTIKIKLIGGEETELHVKGFHRYQLQSKIWA
;
A
#
# COMPACT_ATOMS: atom_id res chain seq x y z
N MET A 1 -16.95 -8.92 14.81
CA MET A 1 -16.53 -10.11 15.49
C MET A 1 -15.08 -10.43 15.19
N ALA A 2 -14.32 -10.68 16.22
CA ALA A 2 -12.87 -10.84 16.09
C ALA A 2 -12.44 -12.00 15.20
N LEU A 3 -13.25 -13.01 15.03
CA LEU A 3 -12.88 -14.15 14.22
C LEU A 3 -12.71 -13.85 12.74
N LEU A 4 -13.11 -12.67 12.30
CA LEU A 4 -12.89 -12.26 10.91
C LEU A 4 -11.65 -11.40 10.74
N ASP A 5 -10.95 -11.11 11.83
CA ASP A 5 -9.80 -10.24 11.83
C ASP A 5 -8.51 -11.07 11.97
N PHE A 6 -8.17 -11.77 10.91
CA PHE A 6 -7.03 -12.70 10.93
C PHE A 6 -5.69 -12.03 10.70
N LYS A 7 -5.64 -10.93 9.95
CA LYS A 7 -4.41 -10.18 9.66
C LYS A 7 -3.28 -11.08 9.18
N ARG A 8 -3.55 -11.86 8.14
CA ARG A 8 -2.62 -12.86 7.61
C ARG A 8 -1.54 -12.29 6.69
N PHE A 9 -1.67 -11.04 6.31
CA PHE A 9 -0.75 -10.41 5.37
C PHE A 9 0.08 -9.35 6.06
N ASP A 10 1.32 -9.22 5.63
CA ASP A 10 2.17 -8.10 6.00
C ASP A 10 2.12 -7.07 4.88
N LEU A 11 1.97 -5.80 5.24
CA LEU A 11 1.96 -4.69 4.31
C LEU A 11 3.28 -3.95 4.37
N TYR A 12 3.90 -3.77 3.22
CA TYR A 12 5.15 -3.01 3.06
C TYR A 12 4.90 -1.83 2.13
N ARG A 13 5.60 -0.75 2.39
CA ARG A 13 5.58 0.45 1.56
C ARG A 13 6.98 0.68 0.99
N LEU A 14 7.04 1.04 -0.28
CA LEU A 14 8.30 1.40 -0.90
C LEU A 14 8.63 2.85 -0.54
N ILE A 15 9.73 3.04 0.16
CA ILE A 15 10.25 4.35 0.51
C ILE A 15 11.45 4.62 -0.38
N GLN A 16 11.40 5.73 -1.11
CA GLN A 16 12.49 6.11 -2.00
C GLN A 16 13.10 7.41 -1.53
N SER A 17 14.42 7.39 -1.31
CA SER A 17 15.16 8.59 -1.00
C SER A 17 15.56 9.31 -2.27
N GLU A 18 15.69 10.63 -2.21
CA GLU A 18 16.17 11.41 -3.33
C GLU A 18 17.69 11.24 -3.47
N GLY A 19 18.18 11.30 -4.72
CA GLY A 19 19.59 11.35 -4.97
C GLY A 19 20.18 12.69 -4.52
N TYR A 20 21.48 12.73 -4.33
CA TYR A 20 22.18 13.95 -3.93
C TYR A 20 23.55 14.04 -4.58
N THR A 21 24.08 15.25 -4.67
CA THR A 21 25.43 15.52 -5.13
C THR A 21 26.29 15.86 -3.92
N ASP A 22 27.43 15.17 -3.78
CA ASP A 22 28.31 15.38 -2.64
C ASP A 22 29.23 16.62 -2.85
N GLU A 23 30.08 16.87 -1.87
CA GLU A 23 31.01 18.02 -1.89
C GLU A 23 31.98 17.99 -3.06
N ASN A 24 32.28 16.80 -3.57
CA ASN A 24 33.23 16.62 -4.69
C ASN A 24 32.53 16.72 -6.05
N GLY A 25 31.21 16.93 -6.07
CA GLY A 25 30.45 16.99 -7.30
C GLY A 25 29.98 15.63 -7.83
N ASP A 26 30.20 14.57 -7.06
CA ASP A 26 29.76 13.24 -7.43
C ASP A 26 28.28 13.04 -7.08
N TYR A 27 27.50 12.53 -8.03
CA TYR A 27 26.09 12.26 -7.83
C TYR A 27 25.88 10.87 -7.22
N HIS A 28 25.11 10.84 -6.15
CA HIS A 28 24.69 9.60 -5.49
C HIS A 28 23.21 9.39 -5.75
N PRO A 29 22.83 8.33 -6.45
CA PRO A 29 21.41 8.06 -6.70
C PRO A 29 20.67 7.70 -5.41
N GLY A 30 19.38 8.00 -5.37
CA GLY A 30 18.53 7.62 -4.27
C GLY A 30 18.37 6.11 -4.18
N GLU A 31 18.04 5.63 -2.99
CA GLU A 31 17.80 4.22 -2.73
C GLU A 31 16.32 3.98 -2.47
N ALA A 32 15.84 2.82 -2.91
CA ALA A 32 14.50 2.36 -2.62
C ALA A 32 14.56 1.26 -1.56
N LYS A 33 13.74 1.38 -0.52
CA LYS A 33 13.67 0.40 0.56
C LYS A 33 12.22 0.03 0.85
N TRP A 34 12.00 -1.24 1.17
CA TRP A 34 10.70 -1.68 1.67
C TRP A 34 10.63 -1.44 3.17
N GLU A 35 9.60 -0.73 3.60
CA GLU A 35 9.33 -0.48 5.01
C GLU A 35 8.07 -1.24 5.41
N TRP A 36 8.20 -2.07 6.45
CA TRP A 36 7.05 -2.76 7.02
C TRP A 36 6.12 -1.76 7.69
N CYS A 37 4.84 -1.82 7.36
CA CYS A 37 3.84 -0.89 7.89
C CYS A 37 2.99 -1.53 8.97
N CYS A 38 2.37 -2.67 8.68
CA CYS A 38 1.45 -3.31 9.59
C CYS A 38 1.05 -4.68 9.06
N LYS A 39 0.31 -5.41 9.88
CA LYS A 39 -0.42 -6.59 9.43
C LYS A 39 -1.81 -6.16 8.96
N CYS A 40 -2.34 -6.87 8.00
CA CYS A 40 -3.62 -6.56 7.40
C CYS A 40 -4.29 -7.79 6.82
N ASP A 41 -5.52 -7.61 6.35
CA ASP A 41 -6.24 -8.61 5.57
C ASP A 41 -6.38 -8.12 4.14
N VAL A 42 -6.43 -9.06 3.20
CA VAL A 42 -6.52 -8.77 1.78
C VAL A 42 -7.57 -9.66 1.15
N VAL A 43 -8.43 -9.06 0.33
CA VAL A 43 -9.37 -9.82 -0.48
C VAL A 43 -9.24 -9.43 -1.95
N PRO A 44 -9.39 -10.37 -2.88
CA PRO A 44 -9.42 -10.04 -4.31
C PRO A 44 -10.63 -9.14 -4.59
N ALA A 45 -10.46 -8.19 -5.49
CA ALA A 45 -11.56 -7.40 -5.99
C ALA A 45 -12.46 -8.28 -6.86
N GLY A 46 -13.74 -8.10 -6.74
CA GLY A 46 -14.69 -8.78 -7.59
C GLY A 46 -14.81 -8.12 -8.96
N ARG A 47 -15.93 -8.37 -9.64
CA ARG A 47 -16.19 -7.80 -10.96
C ARG A 47 -16.35 -6.28 -10.93
N ALA A 48 -16.90 -5.74 -9.85
CA ALA A 48 -17.09 -4.30 -9.67
C ALA A 48 -15.85 -3.68 -9.02
N ASN A 49 -14.77 -3.64 -9.77
CA ASN A 49 -13.47 -3.23 -9.26
C ASN A 49 -13.03 -1.85 -9.77
N GLU A 50 -13.98 -0.95 -9.97
CA GLU A 50 -13.69 0.40 -10.43
C GLU A 50 -13.62 1.37 -9.27
N ILE A 51 -12.72 2.33 -9.37
CA ILE A 51 -12.57 3.43 -8.40
C ILE A 51 -12.23 4.70 -9.16
N THR A 52 -12.79 5.81 -8.70
CA THR A 52 -12.44 7.13 -9.25
C THR A 52 -11.15 7.61 -8.58
N ILE A 53 -10.13 7.86 -9.39
CA ILE A 53 -8.85 8.37 -8.89
C ILE A 53 -8.87 9.89 -8.78
N PRO A 54 -7.88 10.52 -8.10
CA PRO A 54 -7.92 11.97 -7.84
C PRO A 54 -8.04 12.87 -9.05
N ASP A 55 -7.62 12.42 -10.24
CA ASP A 55 -7.75 13.23 -11.47
C ASP A 55 -9.13 13.15 -12.13
N GLY A 56 -10.06 12.41 -11.53
CA GLY A 56 -11.42 12.25 -12.02
C GLY A 56 -11.63 11.07 -12.97
N THR A 57 -10.57 10.39 -13.38
CA THR A 57 -10.71 9.20 -14.23
C THR A 57 -11.06 7.97 -13.42
N ILE A 58 -11.53 6.93 -14.10
CA ILE A 58 -11.86 5.66 -13.46
C ILE A 58 -10.71 4.69 -13.70
N SER A 59 -10.29 4.02 -12.64
CA SER A 59 -9.24 3.00 -12.70
C SER A 59 -9.75 1.71 -12.08
N ASN A 60 -9.14 0.60 -12.45
CA ASN A 60 -9.44 -0.69 -11.86
C ASN A 60 -8.45 -1.03 -10.75
N TYR A 61 -8.92 -1.72 -9.71
CA TYR A 61 -8.07 -2.25 -8.67
C TYR A 61 -8.23 -3.76 -8.59
N SER A 62 -7.18 -4.45 -8.15
CA SER A 62 -7.15 -5.91 -8.09
C SER A 62 -7.42 -6.47 -6.71
N TYR A 63 -7.13 -5.69 -5.66
CA TYR A 63 -7.24 -6.12 -4.28
C TYR A 63 -7.79 -5.02 -3.40
N ILE A 64 -8.48 -5.43 -2.33
CA ILE A 64 -8.87 -4.55 -1.24
C ILE A 64 -8.05 -4.97 -0.03
N ILE A 65 -7.30 -4.04 0.54
CA ILE A 65 -6.48 -4.24 1.73
C ILE A 65 -7.21 -3.55 2.88
N TYR A 66 -7.58 -4.28 3.90
CA TYR A 66 -8.41 -3.76 4.99
C TYR A 66 -7.87 -4.18 6.36
N ASN A 67 -8.53 -3.75 7.42
CA ASN A 67 -8.09 -3.92 8.80
C ASN A 67 -6.75 -3.27 9.09
N LEU A 68 -6.47 -2.17 8.40
CA LEU A 68 -5.30 -1.35 8.68
C LEU A 68 -5.54 -0.51 9.94
N PRO A 69 -4.53 -0.25 10.76
CA PRO A 69 -4.68 0.62 11.91
C PRO A 69 -5.22 1.99 11.53
N VAL A 70 -6.10 2.56 12.36
CA VAL A 70 -6.67 3.88 12.10
C VAL A 70 -5.60 4.95 12.03
N GLY A 71 -4.55 4.83 12.83
CA GLY A 71 -3.45 5.79 12.87
C GLY A 71 -2.37 5.56 11.83
N ILE A 72 -2.57 4.64 10.87
CA ILE A 72 -1.56 4.37 9.86
C ILE A 72 -1.32 5.62 9.01
N ARG A 73 -0.07 5.79 8.55
CA ARG A 73 0.29 6.89 7.66
C ARG A 73 -0.51 6.81 6.36
N LYS A 74 -1.02 7.96 5.93
CA LYS A 74 -1.83 8.05 4.72
C LYS A 74 -1.05 7.55 3.48
N PHE A 75 -1.75 6.78 2.65
CA PHE A 75 -1.23 6.35 1.36
C PHE A 75 -1.79 7.25 0.27
N GLU A 76 -0.96 7.55 -0.73
CA GLU A 76 -1.31 8.39 -1.86
C GLU A 76 -1.50 7.54 -3.11
N TYR A 77 -2.31 8.04 -4.05
CA TYR A 77 -2.45 7.40 -5.35
C TYR A 77 -1.07 7.24 -6.01
N GLY A 78 -0.81 6.03 -6.51
CA GLY A 78 0.45 5.73 -7.16
C GLY A 78 1.55 5.21 -6.26
N ASP A 79 1.36 5.26 -4.93
CA ASP A 79 2.33 4.67 -4.01
C ASP A 79 2.52 3.20 -4.32
N THR A 80 3.75 2.74 -4.26
CA THR A 80 4.07 1.33 -4.44
C THR A 80 4.04 0.62 -3.10
N ILE A 81 3.27 -0.45 -3.03
CA ILE A 81 3.14 -1.28 -1.83
C ILE A 81 3.38 -2.73 -2.19
N LYS A 82 3.64 -3.52 -1.17
CA LYS A 82 3.80 -4.96 -1.31
C LYS A 82 3.03 -5.64 -0.19
N ILE A 83 2.27 -6.67 -0.54
CA ILE A 83 1.61 -7.53 0.44
C ILE A 83 2.29 -8.89 0.42
N LYS A 84 2.48 -9.45 1.61
CA LYS A 84 3.12 -10.75 1.77
C LYS A 84 2.25 -11.62 2.66
N LEU A 85 1.78 -12.72 2.11
CA LEU A 85 1.08 -13.73 2.91
C LEU A 85 2.09 -14.42 3.84
N ILE A 86 1.70 -14.61 5.08
CA ILE A 86 2.56 -15.29 6.06
C ILE A 86 2.95 -16.67 5.52
N GLY A 87 4.27 -16.87 5.33
CA GLY A 87 4.79 -18.10 4.77
C GLY A 87 4.53 -18.30 3.29
N GLY A 88 4.09 -17.26 2.59
CA GLY A 88 3.65 -17.36 1.21
C GLY A 88 4.23 -16.31 0.28
N GLU A 89 3.46 -16.01 -0.76
CA GLU A 89 3.89 -15.17 -1.86
C GLU A 89 3.87 -13.69 -1.53
N GLU A 90 4.70 -12.94 -2.23
CA GLU A 90 4.71 -11.48 -2.20
C GLU A 90 4.07 -10.95 -3.49
N THR A 91 3.24 -9.93 -3.37
CA THR A 91 2.60 -9.27 -4.49
C THR A 91 2.85 -7.78 -4.40
N GLU A 92 3.42 -7.21 -5.46
CA GLU A 92 3.65 -5.77 -5.55
C GLU A 92 2.47 -5.10 -6.23
N LEU A 93 1.97 -4.02 -5.63
CA LEU A 93 0.77 -3.32 -6.10
C LEU A 93 1.01 -1.82 -6.06
N HIS A 94 0.15 -1.09 -6.77
CA HIS A 94 0.13 0.37 -6.73
C HIS A 94 -1.19 0.83 -6.14
N VAL A 95 -1.13 1.78 -5.21
CA VAL A 95 -2.30 2.31 -4.53
C VAL A 95 -3.19 3.05 -5.53
N LYS A 96 -4.46 2.68 -5.58
CA LYS A 96 -5.49 3.35 -6.38
C LYS A 96 -6.39 4.23 -5.53
N GLY A 97 -6.53 3.92 -4.25
CA GLY A 97 -7.30 4.70 -3.31
C GLY A 97 -7.02 4.31 -1.88
N PHE A 98 -7.27 5.24 -0.98
CA PHE A 98 -7.10 5.03 0.45
C PHE A 98 -8.21 5.77 1.19
N HIS A 99 -8.79 5.13 2.20
CA HIS A 99 -9.79 5.76 3.04
C HIS A 99 -9.63 5.34 4.49
N ARG A 100 -9.73 6.32 5.37
CA ARG A 100 -9.64 6.10 6.81
C ARG A 100 -11.05 6.10 7.39
N TYR A 101 -11.46 4.94 7.91
CA TYR A 101 -12.73 4.79 8.61
C TYR A 101 -12.51 4.94 10.11
N GLN A 102 -13.59 4.89 10.88
CA GLN A 102 -13.53 5.04 12.33
C GLN A 102 -12.69 3.96 13.02
N LEU A 103 -12.81 2.72 12.58
CA LEU A 103 -12.19 1.57 13.25
C LEU A 103 -11.05 0.95 12.44
N GLN A 104 -10.92 1.31 11.19
CA GLN A 104 -9.89 0.77 10.31
C GLN A 104 -9.68 1.69 9.12
N SER A 105 -8.61 1.42 8.39
CA SER A 105 -8.37 2.06 7.09
C SER A 105 -8.40 1.01 5.99
N LYS A 106 -8.65 1.43 4.76
CA LYS A 106 -8.66 0.56 3.59
C LYS A 106 -7.82 1.13 2.46
N ILE A 107 -7.21 0.24 1.69
CA ILE A 107 -6.47 0.58 0.48
C ILE A 107 -7.08 -0.23 -0.67
N TRP A 108 -7.30 0.43 -1.78
CA TRP A 108 -7.64 -0.20 -3.07
C TRP A 108 -6.38 -0.18 -3.94
N ALA A 109 -5.94 -1.34 -4.37
CA ALA A 109 -4.70 -1.43 -5.13
C ALA A 109 -4.72 -2.47 -6.27
#